data_a665bd9b653d5e3d95ca250265fbb0f4
#
_entry.id   a665bd9b653d5e3d95ca250265fbb0f4
#
_cell.length_a   1.000
_cell.length_b   1.000
_cell.length_c   1.000
_cell.angle_alpha   90.00
_cell.angle_beta   90.00
_cell.angle_gamma   90.00
#
_symmetry.space_group_name_H-M   'P 1'
#
loop_
_entity.id
_entity.type
_entity.pdbx_description
1 polymer ?
#
loop_
_entity_poly.entity_id
_entity_poly.type
_entity_poly.pdbx_seq_one_letter_code
_entity_poly.pdbx_strand_id
1 'polypeptide(L)'
;MKKIFVAVSVLYATGAFAGEPVDSVRTFDLQNVLVTATRADQKTPMAVSDLNQNQIHKLNFGQDIPQLLSLTPSVIFTSDAGNGIGYTSMRVRGSDPSRINVTANGIPVNDAESSTVFWVNMGDFASSLQSLQIQRGVGTSTNGSGAFGATLNMQTEDIGAKPFIGLDMAGGSYASHKETLRFGTGLLGGHWGIQGRLSNIGSDGYLERASTDLNSYFIQAGYFSDNTMVKFLTFNGTERTYHAWNYASKYEQNLYGRRYNSCGEYYDAEGNVHYYDGQTDNYHQQNYQLHLNQIIDDNWNFTATLHYTKGAGYYE
;
A
#
# COMPACT_ATOMS: atom_id res chain seq x y z
N MET A 1 -23.31 17.88 -12.51
CA MET A 1 -22.51 17.21 -13.55
C MET A 1 -21.59 18.25 -14.20
N LYS A 2 -20.36 18.38 -13.72
CA LYS A 2 -19.33 19.18 -14.40
C LYS A 2 -18.26 18.21 -14.89
N LYS A 3 -18.27 17.91 -16.18
CA LYS A 3 -17.24 17.11 -16.84
C LYS A 3 -15.98 17.99 -16.96
N ILE A 4 -14.95 17.66 -16.20
CA ILE A 4 -13.63 18.25 -16.39
C ILE A 4 -12.93 17.40 -17.44
N PHE A 5 -12.82 17.92 -18.66
CA PHE A 5 -11.91 17.41 -19.68
C PHE A 5 -10.49 17.87 -19.30
N VAL A 6 -9.67 16.95 -18.82
CA VAL A 6 -8.23 17.20 -18.71
C VAL A 6 -7.63 16.99 -20.09
N ALA A 7 -7.30 18.09 -20.75
CA ALA A 7 -6.52 18.07 -21.99
C ALA A 7 -5.06 17.71 -21.61
N VAL A 8 -4.63 16.50 -21.94
CA VAL A 8 -3.24 16.09 -21.86
C VAL A 8 -2.49 16.74 -23.03
N SER A 9 -1.86 17.87 -22.78
CA SER A 9 -0.87 18.44 -23.71
C SER A 9 0.42 17.63 -23.60
N VAL A 10 0.67 16.75 -24.56
CA VAL A 10 1.94 16.07 -24.71
C VAL A 10 2.99 17.08 -25.17
N LEU A 11 3.81 17.58 -24.26
CA LEU A 11 5.02 18.32 -24.62
C LEU A 11 6.08 17.30 -25.07
N TYR A 12 6.34 17.24 -26.35
CA TYR A 12 7.53 16.60 -26.91
C TYR A 12 8.74 17.49 -26.60
N ALA A 13 9.45 17.21 -25.51
CA ALA A 13 10.79 17.72 -25.28
C ALA A 13 11.79 16.72 -25.87
N THR A 14 12.16 16.87 -27.14
CA THR A 14 13.32 16.18 -27.73
C THR A 14 14.59 16.86 -27.25
N GLY A 15 15.01 16.57 -26.03
CA GLY A 15 16.35 16.87 -25.56
C GLY A 15 17.27 15.68 -25.88
N ALA A 16 18.05 15.77 -26.96
CA ALA A 16 19.12 14.83 -27.19
C ALA A 16 20.22 15.07 -26.14
N PHE A 17 20.19 14.34 -25.06
CA PHE A 17 21.35 14.18 -24.17
C PHE A 17 22.22 13.08 -24.78
N ALA A 18 23.25 13.50 -25.54
CA ALA A 18 24.39 12.64 -25.85
C ALA A 18 25.19 12.47 -24.55
N GLY A 19 24.80 11.52 -23.71
CA GLY A 19 25.59 11.03 -22.60
C GLY A 19 26.63 10.06 -23.13
N GLU A 20 27.90 10.24 -22.76
CA GLU A 20 28.94 9.24 -22.98
C GLU A 20 28.49 7.87 -22.46
N PRO A 21 28.93 6.74 -23.09
CA PRO A 21 28.59 5.42 -22.61
C PRO A 21 29.18 5.24 -21.19
N VAL A 22 28.31 5.24 -20.19
CA VAL A 22 28.70 4.88 -18.82
C VAL A 22 29.00 3.39 -18.83
N ASP A 23 30.28 3.09 -18.89
CA ASP A 23 30.82 1.75 -18.73
C ASP A 23 30.59 1.32 -17.28
N SER A 24 29.99 0.14 -17.10
CA SER A 24 29.61 -0.50 -15.85
C SER A 24 28.52 0.21 -15.02
N VAL A 25 27.32 -0.36 -15.04
CA VAL A 25 26.27 -0.10 -14.03
C VAL A 25 26.83 -0.52 -12.68
N ARG A 26 27.29 0.44 -11.86
CA ARG A 26 27.61 0.19 -10.45
C ARG A 26 26.28 -0.12 -9.76
N THR A 27 26.04 -1.37 -9.43
CA THR A 27 24.99 -1.78 -8.52
C THR A 27 25.50 -1.53 -7.11
N PHE A 28 24.99 -0.51 -6.46
CA PHE A 28 25.24 -0.33 -5.02
C PHE A 28 24.40 -1.38 -4.27
N ASP A 29 25.05 -2.44 -3.82
CA ASP A 29 24.42 -3.50 -3.03
C ASP A 29 24.35 -3.13 -1.52
N LEU A 30 24.08 -1.85 -1.25
CA LEU A 30 23.77 -1.35 0.10
C LEU A 30 22.33 -1.69 0.44
N GLN A 31 22.02 -3.00 0.50
CA GLN A 31 20.71 -3.44 0.94
C GLN A 31 20.43 -2.94 2.35
N ASN A 32 19.20 -2.55 2.57
CA ASN A 32 18.74 -2.10 3.87
C ASN A 32 18.86 -3.27 4.88
N VAL A 33 19.93 -3.29 5.67
CA VAL A 33 20.26 -4.38 6.60
C VAL A 33 19.07 -4.70 7.53
N LEU A 34 18.31 -3.68 7.92
CA LEU A 34 17.13 -3.84 8.77
C LEU A 34 16.05 -4.68 8.06
N VAL A 35 15.80 -4.43 6.79
CA VAL A 35 14.79 -5.19 6.01
C VAL A 35 15.21 -6.65 5.88
N THR A 36 16.49 -6.91 5.67
CA THR A 36 17.02 -8.28 5.57
C THR A 36 16.95 -9.00 6.92
N ALA A 37 17.25 -8.34 8.03
CA ALA A 37 17.24 -8.92 9.37
C ALA A 37 15.85 -9.34 9.86
N THR A 38 14.77 -8.69 9.36
CA THR A 38 13.39 -9.01 9.74
C THR A 38 12.75 -10.09 8.87
N ARG A 39 13.39 -10.46 7.75
CA ARG A 39 12.87 -11.47 6.82
C ARG A 39 13.38 -12.86 7.15
N ALA A 40 12.50 -13.83 6.97
CA ALA A 40 12.88 -15.23 7.01
C ALA A 40 13.56 -15.63 5.69
N ASP A 41 14.63 -16.40 5.79
CA ASP A 41 15.30 -17.05 4.66
C ASP A 41 14.82 -18.50 4.49
N GLN A 42 15.34 -19.21 3.48
CA GLN A 42 15.00 -20.60 3.24
C GLN A 42 15.45 -21.57 4.35
N LYS A 43 16.35 -21.14 5.24
CA LYS A 43 16.86 -21.93 6.37
C LYS A 43 16.07 -21.71 7.63
N THR A 44 15.23 -20.67 7.67
CA THR A 44 14.39 -20.34 8.81
C THR A 44 13.25 -21.36 8.92
N PRO A 45 13.08 -22.08 10.04
CA PRO A 45 12.09 -23.14 10.19
C PRO A 45 10.69 -22.60 10.45
N MET A 46 10.15 -21.83 9.51
CA MET A 46 8.80 -21.25 9.59
C MET A 46 8.08 -21.28 8.26
N ALA A 47 6.76 -21.20 8.30
CA ALA A 47 5.92 -21.17 7.11
C ALA A 47 5.94 -19.75 6.51
N VAL A 48 6.60 -19.59 5.39
CA VAL A 48 6.76 -18.31 4.68
C VAL A 48 6.13 -18.38 3.31
N SER A 49 5.64 -17.25 2.83
CA SER A 49 5.30 -17.04 1.41
C SER A 49 5.82 -15.68 0.98
N ASP A 50 6.44 -15.66 -0.19
CA ASP A 50 7.01 -14.45 -0.80
C ASP A 50 6.27 -14.15 -2.09
N LEU A 51 5.96 -12.87 -2.30
CA LEU A 51 5.54 -12.32 -3.57
C LEU A 51 6.60 -11.33 -4.05
N ASN A 52 7.17 -11.58 -5.21
CA ASN A 52 8.08 -10.64 -5.86
C ASN A 52 7.30 -9.57 -6.64
N GLN A 53 7.99 -8.53 -7.08
CA GLN A 53 7.42 -7.41 -7.82
C GLN A 53 6.56 -7.85 -9.02
N ASN A 54 7.06 -8.78 -9.84
CA ASN A 54 6.32 -9.25 -11.01
C ASN A 54 5.02 -9.97 -10.65
N GLN A 55 5.00 -10.73 -9.56
CA GLN A 55 3.79 -11.38 -9.06
C GLN A 55 2.80 -10.36 -8.51
N ILE A 56 3.29 -9.37 -7.75
CA ILE A 56 2.46 -8.27 -7.23
C ILE A 56 1.84 -7.50 -8.39
N HIS A 57 2.61 -7.07 -9.38
CA HIS A 57 2.11 -6.35 -10.54
C HIS A 57 1.04 -7.12 -11.32
N LYS A 58 1.21 -8.42 -11.51
CA LYS A 58 0.22 -9.26 -12.22
C LYS A 58 -1.10 -9.40 -11.47
N LEU A 59 -1.10 -9.24 -10.15
CA LEU A 59 -2.29 -9.39 -9.29
C LEU A 59 -2.92 -8.05 -8.93
N ASN A 60 -2.20 -6.94 -9.08
CA ASN A 60 -2.63 -5.62 -8.61
C ASN A 60 -3.49 -4.89 -9.65
N PHE A 61 -4.80 -4.97 -9.49
CA PHE A 61 -5.81 -4.24 -10.27
C PHE A 61 -6.43 -3.07 -9.49
N GLY A 62 -5.84 -2.66 -8.35
CA GLY A 62 -6.33 -1.59 -7.47
C GLY A 62 -6.95 -2.07 -6.16
N GLN A 63 -7.03 -3.39 -5.96
CA GLN A 63 -7.47 -3.95 -4.69
C GLN A 63 -6.38 -3.81 -3.62
N ASP A 64 -6.82 -3.84 -2.36
CA ASP A 64 -5.93 -3.75 -1.20
C ASP A 64 -5.06 -4.99 -1.00
N ILE A 65 -3.98 -4.84 -0.25
CA ILE A 65 -3.00 -5.90 0.03
C ILE A 65 -3.64 -7.17 0.64
N PRO A 66 -4.64 -7.11 1.57
CA PRO A 66 -5.33 -8.32 2.03
C PRO A 66 -5.90 -9.18 0.92
N GLN A 67 -6.48 -8.59 -0.13
CA GLN A 67 -7.00 -9.34 -1.26
C GLN A 67 -5.89 -9.88 -2.15
N LEU A 68 -4.79 -9.19 -2.34
CA LEU A 68 -3.61 -9.71 -3.05
C LEU A 68 -3.07 -11.00 -2.41
N LEU A 69 -3.20 -11.09 -1.07
CA LEU A 69 -2.78 -12.25 -0.30
C LEU A 69 -3.83 -13.35 -0.20
N SER A 70 -5.02 -13.20 -0.79
CA SER A 70 -6.14 -14.17 -0.67
C SER A 70 -5.80 -15.59 -1.15
N LEU A 71 -4.86 -15.73 -2.08
CA LEU A 71 -4.38 -17.03 -2.55
C LEU A 71 -3.26 -17.61 -1.69
N THR A 72 -2.80 -16.88 -0.67
CA THR A 72 -1.77 -17.36 0.25
C THR A 72 -2.38 -18.34 1.25
N PRO A 73 -1.78 -19.51 1.48
CA PRO A 73 -2.31 -20.48 2.44
C PRO A 73 -2.56 -19.88 3.82
N SER A 74 -3.71 -20.20 4.41
CA SER A 74 -4.14 -19.75 5.75
C SER A 74 -4.42 -18.25 5.89
N VAL A 75 -4.52 -17.51 4.80
CA VAL A 75 -4.97 -16.12 4.78
C VAL A 75 -6.45 -16.08 4.39
N ILE A 76 -7.23 -15.37 5.17
CA ILE A 76 -8.62 -15.03 4.86
C ILE A 76 -8.72 -13.50 4.91
N PHE A 77 -9.31 -12.91 3.89
CA PHE A 77 -9.59 -11.48 3.86
C PHE A 77 -11.08 -11.19 3.93
N THR A 78 -11.43 -10.00 4.38
CA THR A 78 -12.76 -9.44 4.34
C THR A 78 -12.75 -8.08 3.68
N SER A 79 -13.86 -7.69 3.07
CA SER A 79 -14.04 -6.39 2.43
C SER A 79 -15.43 -5.87 2.73
N ASP A 80 -15.52 -4.69 3.30
CA ASP A 80 -16.81 -4.08 3.68
C ASP A 80 -17.61 -3.72 2.43
N ALA A 81 -16.98 -3.12 1.43
CA ALA A 81 -17.62 -2.84 0.14
C ALA A 81 -17.84 -4.10 -0.73
N GLY A 82 -17.25 -5.25 -0.36
CA GLY A 82 -17.43 -6.55 -1.00
C GLY A 82 -16.64 -6.75 -2.31
N ASN A 83 -15.78 -5.83 -2.71
CA ASN A 83 -14.99 -5.89 -3.94
C ASN A 83 -13.46 -5.80 -3.73
N GLY A 84 -13.02 -5.71 -2.46
CA GLY A 84 -11.59 -5.69 -2.10
C GLY A 84 -10.92 -4.32 -2.22
N ILE A 85 -11.67 -3.26 -2.43
CA ILE A 85 -11.23 -1.86 -2.46
C ILE A 85 -11.87 -1.12 -1.29
N GLY A 86 -11.11 -0.29 -0.58
CA GLY A 86 -11.58 0.48 0.57
C GLY A 86 -11.30 -0.21 1.89
N TYR A 87 -12.32 -0.37 2.74
CA TYR A 87 -12.14 -1.04 4.02
C TYR A 87 -12.00 -2.55 3.84
N THR A 88 -10.79 -3.03 4.08
CA THR A 88 -10.43 -4.45 4.03
C THR A 88 -9.67 -4.86 5.26
N SER A 89 -9.74 -6.14 5.59
CA SER A 89 -9.02 -6.74 6.71
C SER A 89 -8.55 -8.14 6.36
N MET A 90 -7.55 -8.66 7.08
CA MET A 90 -7.11 -10.04 6.91
C MET A 90 -6.88 -10.73 8.24
N ARG A 91 -7.10 -12.05 8.22
CA ARG A 91 -6.76 -12.98 9.31
C ARG A 91 -5.78 -14.02 8.79
N VAL A 92 -4.82 -14.39 9.61
CA VAL A 92 -3.84 -15.44 9.29
C VAL A 92 -3.93 -16.53 10.33
N ARG A 93 -4.21 -17.78 9.90
CA ARG A 93 -4.46 -18.91 10.81
C ARG A 93 -5.55 -18.61 11.86
N GLY A 94 -6.56 -17.80 11.50
CA GLY A 94 -7.63 -17.36 12.41
C GLY A 94 -7.23 -16.26 13.40
N SER A 95 -5.97 -15.82 13.44
CA SER A 95 -5.53 -14.74 14.31
C SER A 95 -6.16 -13.41 13.90
N ASP A 96 -6.51 -12.61 14.90
CA ASP A 96 -7.07 -11.28 14.73
C ASP A 96 -6.06 -10.32 14.05
N PRO A 97 -6.51 -9.34 13.25
CA PRO A 97 -5.64 -8.35 12.62
C PRO A 97 -4.69 -7.62 13.57
N SER A 98 -5.13 -7.36 14.82
CA SER A 98 -4.31 -6.72 15.87
C SER A 98 -3.11 -7.57 16.34
N ARG A 99 -3.06 -8.84 15.92
CA ARG A 99 -1.97 -9.79 16.23
C ARG A 99 -1.10 -10.10 15.02
N ILE A 100 -1.22 -9.29 13.98
CA ILE A 100 -0.44 -9.37 12.76
C ILE A 100 0.44 -8.12 12.71
N ASN A 101 1.74 -8.33 12.84
CA ASN A 101 2.71 -7.24 12.67
C ASN A 101 2.90 -6.94 11.18
N VAL A 102 2.79 -5.70 10.80
CA VAL A 102 2.97 -5.25 9.41
C VAL A 102 4.08 -4.21 9.37
N THR A 103 5.06 -4.40 8.51
CA THR A 103 6.15 -3.44 8.34
C THR A 103 6.28 -2.97 6.91
N ALA A 104 6.64 -1.71 6.75
CA ALA A 104 7.10 -1.12 5.48
C ALA A 104 8.57 -0.72 5.64
N ASN A 105 9.47 -1.37 4.91
CA ASN A 105 10.93 -1.21 5.02
C ASN A 105 11.47 -1.44 6.44
N GLY A 106 10.89 -2.41 7.17
CA GLY A 106 11.26 -2.74 8.55
C GLY A 106 10.62 -1.83 9.62
N ILE A 107 9.86 -0.81 9.22
CA ILE A 107 9.15 0.09 10.14
C ILE A 107 7.72 -0.42 10.33
N PRO A 108 7.25 -0.65 11.56
CA PRO A 108 5.87 -1.00 11.84
C PRO A 108 4.90 0.09 11.36
N VAL A 109 3.84 -0.33 10.68
CA VAL A 109 2.75 0.53 10.18
C VAL A 109 1.42 0.24 10.86
N ASN A 110 1.43 -0.65 11.86
CA ASN A 110 0.27 -0.87 12.71
C ASN A 110 -0.05 0.41 13.49
N ASP A 111 -1.31 0.75 13.55
CA ASP A 111 -1.81 1.87 14.36
C ASP A 111 -1.51 1.65 15.84
N ALA A 112 -1.08 2.70 16.53
CA ALA A 112 -0.59 2.59 17.91
C ALA A 112 -1.70 2.31 18.94
N GLU A 113 -2.95 2.65 18.62
CA GLU A 113 -4.10 2.47 19.51
C GLU A 113 -4.77 1.11 19.26
N SER A 114 -5.15 0.83 18.01
CA SER A 114 -5.88 -0.37 17.62
C SER A 114 -4.99 -1.59 17.36
N SER A 115 -3.67 -1.38 17.20
CA SER A 115 -2.70 -2.39 16.78
C SER A 115 -3.01 -3.05 15.43
N THR A 116 -3.91 -2.49 14.63
CA THR A 116 -4.28 -2.98 13.29
C THR A 116 -3.69 -2.10 12.19
N VAL A 117 -3.83 -2.52 10.94
CA VAL A 117 -3.54 -1.69 9.77
C VAL A 117 -4.83 -1.36 9.05
N PHE A 118 -5.10 -0.09 8.84
CA PHE A 118 -6.18 0.39 8.00
C PHE A 118 -5.66 0.45 6.56
N TRP A 119 -5.92 -0.61 5.78
CA TRP A 119 -5.38 -0.78 4.43
C TRP A 119 -5.90 0.28 3.46
N VAL A 120 -7.09 0.80 3.71
CA VAL A 120 -7.68 1.91 2.96
C VAL A 120 -6.78 3.15 2.96
N ASN A 121 -5.99 3.38 4.02
CA ASN A 121 -5.01 4.45 4.12
C ASN A 121 -3.71 4.20 3.35
N MET A 122 -3.60 3.04 2.70
CA MET A 122 -2.45 2.62 1.91
C MET A 122 -2.84 2.37 0.44
N GLY A 123 -3.72 3.21 -0.12
CA GLY A 123 -4.22 3.07 -1.48
C GLY A 123 -3.10 2.86 -2.50
N ASP A 124 -3.23 1.83 -3.33
CA ASP A 124 -2.25 1.39 -4.33
C ASP A 124 -0.80 1.24 -3.82
N PHE A 125 -0.60 1.02 -2.52
CA PHE A 125 0.76 0.84 -1.98
C PHE A 125 1.48 -0.35 -2.62
N ALA A 126 0.72 -1.37 -3.05
CA ALA A 126 1.21 -2.53 -3.78
C ALA A 126 1.99 -2.16 -5.06
N SER A 127 1.62 -1.07 -5.74
CA SER A 127 2.34 -0.57 -6.93
C SER A 127 3.71 0.02 -6.62
N SER A 128 4.04 0.23 -5.35
CA SER A 128 5.35 0.71 -4.88
C SER A 128 6.21 -0.38 -4.26
N LEU A 129 5.75 -1.65 -4.27
CA LEU A 129 6.44 -2.76 -3.62
C LEU A 129 7.37 -3.50 -4.59
N GLN A 130 8.60 -3.71 -4.16
CA GLN A 130 9.54 -4.66 -4.75
C GLN A 130 9.22 -6.10 -4.34
N SER A 131 8.81 -6.28 -3.08
CA SER A 131 8.47 -7.60 -2.55
C SER A 131 7.62 -7.51 -1.29
N LEU A 132 6.87 -8.59 -1.05
CA LEU A 132 6.04 -8.78 0.11
C LEU A 132 6.26 -10.19 0.64
N GLN A 133 6.61 -10.31 1.92
CA GLN A 133 6.79 -11.59 2.60
C GLN A 133 5.80 -11.71 3.75
N ILE A 134 5.06 -12.83 3.79
CA ILE A 134 4.22 -13.19 4.94
C ILE A 134 4.83 -14.38 5.68
N GLN A 135 5.11 -14.19 6.96
CA GLN A 135 5.55 -15.19 7.92
C GLN A 135 4.35 -15.58 8.79
N ARG A 136 3.97 -16.85 8.78
CA ARG A 136 2.76 -17.34 9.45
C ARG A 136 3.07 -18.00 10.79
N GLY A 137 2.54 -17.43 11.86
CA GLY A 137 2.80 -17.80 13.25
C GLY A 137 3.73 -16.81 13.93
N VAL A 138 4.26 -17.17 15.08
CA VAL A 138 5.25 -16.35 15.80
C VAL A 138 6.46 -16.16 14.91
N GLY A 139 6.75 -14.91 14.57
CA GLY A 139 7.88 -14.54 13.73
C GLY A 139 9.23 -14.61 14.46
N THR A 140 10.28 -14.11 13.83
CA THR A 140 11.57 -13.90 14.49
C THR A 140 11.44 -12.85 15.58
N SER A 141 12.31 -12.87 16.60
CA SER A 141 12.30 -11.90 17.69
C SER A 141 12.46 -10.44 17.25
N THR A 142 12.99 -10.23 16.04
CA THR A 142 13.14 -8.91 15.40
C THR A 142 11.81 -8.30 14.93
N ASN A 143 10.74 -9.09 14.84
CA ASN A 143 9.43 -8.61 14.38
C ASN A 143 8.57 -7.92 15.48
N GLY A 144 9.08 -7.84 16.69
CA GLY A 144 8.40 -7.17 17.81
C GLY A 144 7.28 -7.97 18.45
N SER A 145 6.67 -7.40 19.49
CA SER A 145 5.67 -8.06 20.35
C SER A 145 4.32 -8.32 19.67
N GLY A 146 3.97 -7.56 18.63
CA GLY A 146 2.72 -7.72 17.87
C GLY A 146 2.71 -8.92 16.92
N ALA A 147 3.85 -9.55 16.66
CA ALA A 147 4.01 -10.64 15.69
C ALA A 147 3.57 -12.02 16.24
N PHE A 148 2.40 -12.10 16.86
CA PHE A 148 1.90 -13.34 17.44
C PHE A 148 1.23 -14.26 16.41
N GLY A 149 0.39 -13.70 15.55
CA GLY A 149 -0.36 -14.45 14.54
C GLY A 149 0.40 -14.60 13.22
N ALA A 150 1.00 -13.52 12.79
CA ALA A 150 1.80 -13.44 11.56
C ALA A 150 2.65 -12.16 11.54
N THR A 151 3.62 -12.12 10.62
CA THR A 151 4.31 -10.89 10.23
C THR A 151 4.22 -10.70 8.72
N LEU A 152 3.86 -9.51 8.29
CA LEU A 152 3.86 -9.07 6.90
C LEU A 152 4.96 -8.04 6.70
N ASN A 153 5.99 -8.40 5.93
CA ASN A 153 7.12 -7.54 5.63
C ASN A 153 7.02 -7.03 4.20
N MET A 154 6.76 -5.75 4.03
CA MET A 154 6.69 -5.05 2.76
C MET A 154 8.00 -4.31 2.50
N GLN A 155 8.57 -4.49 1.32
CA GLN A 155 9.75 -3.77 0.85
C GLN A 155 9.35 -2.92 -0.35
N THR A 156 9.59 -1.63 -0.28
CA THR A 156 9.37 -0.73 -1.41
C THR A 156 10.44 -0.90 -2.47
N GLU A 157 10.12 -0.50 -3.70
CA GLU A 157 11.09 -0.48 -4.80
C GLU A 157 12.31 0.36 -4.44
N ASP A 158 13.48 -0.05 -4.92
CA ASP A 158 14.68 0.75 -4.86
C ASP A 158 14.71 1.76 -6.01
N ILE A 159 15.46 2.84 -5.82
CA ILE A 159 15.66 3.85 -6.87
C ILE A 159 16.48 3.23 -8.00
N GLY A 160 15.85 3.11 -9.17
CA GLY A 160 16.45 2.49 -10.34
C GLY A 160 17.61 3.32 -10.91
N ALA A 161 18.61 2.67 -11.54
CA ALA A 161 19.74 3.34 -12.18
C ALA A 161 19.34 4.16 -13.42
N LYS A 162 18.26 3.77 -14.12
CA LYS A 162 17.80 4.39 -15.37
C LYS A 162 16.54 5.23 -15.16
N PRO A 163 16.37 6.36 -15.87
CA PRO A 163 15.15 7.12 -15.83
C PRO A 163 14.01 6.33 -16.47
N PHE A 164 12.80 6.53 -15.94
CA PHE A 164 11.59 5.92 -16.49
C PHE A 164 10.35 6.78 -16.21
N ILE A 165 9.34 6.58 -17.02
CA ILE A 165 7.96 7.00 -16.79
C ILE A 165 7.04 5.85 -17.18
N GLY A 166 6.00 5.60 -16.40
CA GLY A 166 5.03 4.53 -16.63
C GLY A 166 3.63 4.96 -16.24
N LEU A 167 2.65 4.49 -16.99
CA LEU A 167 1.23 4.67 -16.71
C LEU A 167 0.58 3.29 -16.67
N ASP A 168 -0.03 2.98 -15.54
CA ASP A 168 -0.79 1.75 -15.33
C ASP A 168 -2.27 2.11 -15.15
N MET A 169 -3.16 1.46 -15.90
CA MET A 169 -4.60 1.67 -15.80
C MET A 169 -5.30 0.33 -15.69
N ALA A 170 -6.31 0.27 -14.83
CA ALA A 170 -7.18 -0.89 -14.72
C ALA A 170 -8.63 -0.46 -14.59
N GLY A 171 -9.55 -1.33 -15.01
CA GLY A 171 -10.99 -1.13 -14.88
C GLY A 171 -11.70 -2.44 -14.57
N GLY A 172 -12.80 -2.35 -13.85
CA GLY A 172 -13.53 -3.53 -13.39
C GLY A 172 -15.02 -3.28 -13.16
N SER A 173 -15.69 -4.27 -12.58
CA SER A 173 -17.09 -4.19 -12.20
C SER A 173 -17.32 -3.10 -11.15
N TYR A 174 -18.55 -2.62 -11.03
CA TYR A 174 -18.97 -1.58 -10.07
C TYR A 174 -18.20 -0.27 -10.24
N ALA A 175 -18.03 0.15 -11.50
CA ALA A 175 -17.25 1.33 -11.89
C ALA A 175 -15.84 1.38 -11.29
N SER A 176 -15.29 0.21 -10.89
CA SER A 176 -13.94 0.16 -10.34
C SER A 176 -12.92 0.58 -11.39
N HIS A 177 -12.05 1.50 -11.02
CA HIS A 177 -10.97 2.00 -11.86
C HIS A 177 -9.73 2.31 -11.04
N LYS A 178 -8.59 2.28 -11.69
CA LYS A 178 -7.29 2.63 -11.16
C LYS A 178 -6.49 3.34 -12.22
N GLU A 179 -5.87 4.47 -11.87
CA GLU A 179 -4.88 5.19 -12.66
C GLU A 179 -3.64 5.42 -11.81
N THR A 180 -2.50 4.96 -12.31
CA THR A 180 -1.22 5.06 -11.59
C THR A 180 -0.15 5.58 -12.51
N LEU A 181 0.42 6.75 -12.19
CA LEU A 181 1.60 7.32 -12.83
C LEU A 181 2.83 6.99 -11.98
N ARG A 182 3.84 6.36 -12.59
CA ARG A 182 5.14 6.10 -11.98
C ARG A 182 6.23 6.83 -12.75
N PHE A 183 7.22 7.35 -12.04
CA PHE A 183 8.35 8.07 -12.64
C PHE A 183 9.63 7.90 -11.82
N GLY A 184 10.76 8.03 -12.47
CA GLY A 184 12.06 8.02 -11.83
C GLY A 184 13.12 8.74 -12.68
N THR A 185 14.05 9.41 -12.02
CA THR A 185 15.15 10.15 -12.68
C THR A 185 16.30 9.24 -13.10
N GLY A 186 16.34 8.02 -12.58
CA GLY A 186 17.59 7.26 -12.54
C GLY A 186 18.59 7.88 -11.55
N LEU A 187 19.84 7.40 -11.59
CA LEU A 187 20.92 7.95 -10.77
C LEU A 187 21.60 9.11 -11.50
N LEU A 188 21.37 10.33 -10.99
CA LEU A 188 22.00 11.56 -11.47
C LEU A 188 23.42 11.64 -10.91
N GLY A 189 24.42 11.82 -11.79
CA GLY A 189 25.83 11.80 -11.41
C GLY A 189 26.28 10.48 -10.75
N GLY A 190 25.54 9.41 -10.95
CA GLY A 190 25.81 8.10 -10.36
C GLY A 190 25.45 7.95 -8.87
N HIS A 191 24.93 9.00 -8.23
CA HIS A 191 24.74 9.02 -6.78
C HIS A 191 23.32 9.40 -6.34
N TRP A 192 22.65 10.33 -7.00
CA TRP A 192 21.38 10.90 -6.57
C TRP A 192 20.24 10.37 -7.41
N GLY A 193 19.12 10.04 -6.78
CA GLY A 193 17.94 9.64 -7.53
C GLY A 193 16.66 10.05 -6.84
N ILE A 194 15.62 10.26 -7.64
CA ILE A 194 14.24 10.49 -7.19
C ILE A 194 13.34 9.53 -7.95
N GLN A 195 12.42 8.93 -7.24
CA GLN A 195 11.41 8.05 -7.82
C GLN A 195 10.06 8.28 -7.14
N GLY A 196 8.98 8.15 -7.88
CA GLY A 196 7.66 8.36 -7.31
C GLY A 196 6.53 7.70 -8.07
N ARG A 197 5.39 7.69 -7.40
CA ARG A 197 4.09 7.19 -7.88
C ARG A 197 2.99 8.14 -7.43
N LEU A 198 2.03 8.40 -8.32
CA LEU A 198 0.76 9.05 -8.04
C LEU A 198 -0.35 8.10 -8.46
N SER A 199 -1.36 7.89 -7.62
CA SER A 199 -2.47 6.98 -7.92
C SER A 199 -3.81 7.54 -7.52
N ASN A 200 -4.81 7.22 -8.33
CA ASN A 200 -6.23 7.33 -7.99
C ASN A 200 -6.89 5.95 -8.16
N ILE A 201 -7.75 5.58 -7.22
CA ILE A 201 -8.59 4.39 -7.28
C ILE A 201 -9.99 4.79 -6.90
N GLY A 202 -10.99 4.41 -7.71
CA GLY A 202 -12.39 4.61 -7.41
C GLY A 202 -13.21 3.35 -7.63
N SER A 203 -14.32 3.23 -6.91
CA SER A 203 -15.31 2.16 -7.09
C SER A 203 -16.65 2.52 -6.45
N ASP A 204 -17.76 2.00 -7.02
CA ASP A 204 -19.09 2.07 -6.39
C ASP A 204 -19.31 0.96 -5.34
N GLY A 205 -18.38 -0.01 -5.25
CA GLY A 205 -18.50 -1.18 -4.37
C GLY A 205 -19.50 -2.23 -4.87
N TYR A 206 -19.38 -3.47 -4.34
CA TYR A 206 -20.38 -4.51 -4.60
C TYR A 206 -21.67 -4.25 -3.83
N LEU A 207 -21.58 -3.82 -2.56
CA LEU A 207 -22.74 -3.43 -1.78
C LEU A 207 -23.30 -2.11 -2.30
N GLU A 208 -24.58 -1.87 -2.04
CA GLU A 208 -25.22 -0.61 -2.42
C GLU A 208 -24.62 0.56 -1.67
N ARG A 209 -24.38 1.70 -2.34
CA ARG A 209 -23.78 2.92 -1.78
C ARG A 209 -22.37 2.77 -1.16
N ALA A 210 -21.71 1.63 -1.33
CA ALA A 210 -20.39 1.37 -0.76
C ALA A 210 -19.27 1.96 -1.65
N SER A 211 -19.42 3.23 -2.03
CA SER A 211 -18.46 3.92 -2.89
C SER A 211 -17.13 4.18 -2.16
N THR A 212 -16.06 4.15 -2.90
CA THR A 212 -14.70 4.39 -2.42
C THR A 212 -13.96 5.29 -3.41
N ASP A 213 -13.28 6.33 -2.93
CA ASP A 213 -12.37 7.19 -3.68
C ASP A 213 -11.07 7.30 -2.89
N LEU A 214 -9.98 6.79 -3.46
CA LEU A 214 -8.66 6.74 -2.84
C LEU A 214 -7.66 7.49 -3.70
N ASN A 215 -7.00 8.47 -3.10
CA ASN A 215 -5.91 9.18 -3.72
C ASN A 215 -4.63 8.95 -2.94
N SER A 216 -3.53 8.63 -3.62
CA SER A 216 -2.28 8.34 -2.94
C SER A 216 -1.06 8.78 -3.73
N TYR A 217 0.02 9.06 -3.01
CA TYR A 217 1.35 9.17 -3.60
C TYR A 217 2.37 8.33 -2.82
N PHE A 218 3.45 8.00 -3.50
CA PHE A 218 4.69 7.49 -2.94
C PHE A 218 5.84 8.25 -3.61
N ILE A 219 6.73 8.85 -2.83
CA ILE A 219 7.90 9.57 -3.33
C ILE A 219 9.10 9.18 -2.50
N GLN A 220 10.21 8.87 -3.15
CA GLN A 220 11.48 8.62 -2.50
C GLN A 220 12.60 9.38 -3.20
N ALA A 221 13.57 9.82 -2.41
CA ALA A 221 14.81 10.43 -2.86
C ALA A 221 15.99 9.80 -2.13
N GLY A 222 17.09 9.58 -2.80
CA GLY A 222 18.24 8.91 -2.20
C GLY A 222 19.58 9.44 -2.70
N TYR A 223 20.55 9.33 -1.81
CA TYR A 223 21.97 9.46 -2.11
C TYR A 223 22.66 8.11 -1.88
N PHE A 224 23.48 7.70 -2.83
CA PHE A 224 24.18 6.42 -2.82
C PHE A 224 25.66 6.64 -3.14
N SER A 225 26.51 6.02 -2.35
CA SER A 225 27.95 5.88 -2.61
C SER A 225 28.40 4.50 -2.22
N ASP A 226 29.68 4.20 -2.39
CA ASP A 226 30.23 2.88 -2.07
C ASP A 226 29.99 2.49 -0.58
N ASN A 227 30.00 3.47 0.33
CA ASN A 227 29.93 3.25 1.77
C ASN A 227 28.72 3.89 2.44
N THR A 228 27.96 4.73 1.73
CA THR A 228 26.87 5.51 2.34
C THR A 228 25.61 5.43 1.52
N MET A 229 24.49 5.11 2.18
CA MET A 229 23.15 5.28 1.64
C MET A 229 22.34 6.19 2.57
N VAL A 230 21.77 7.25 2.02
CA VAL A 230 20.74 8.05 2.68
C VAL A 230 19.51 8.03 1.80
N LYS A 231 18.38 7.52 2.31
CA LYS A 231 17.13 7.43 1.57
C LYS A 231 16.00 8.04 2.38
N PHE A 232 15.38 9.08 1.85
CA PHE A 232 14.14 9.63 2.36
C PHE A 232 12.98 9.08 1.53
N LEU A 233 11.90 8.67 2.17
CA LEU A 233 10.65 8.33 1.49
C LEU A 233 9.44 8.87 2.25
N THR A 234 8.42 9.19 1.50
CA THR A 234 7.11 9.58 2.02
C THR A 234 6.01 8.97 1.19
N PHE A 235 4.96 8.53 1.85
CA PHE A 235 3.75 8.04 1.20
C PHE A 235 2.52 8.46 1.98
N ASN A 236 1.43 8.61 1.25
CA ASN A 236 0.15 8.96 1.83
C ASN A 236 -0.98 8.09 1.30
N GLY A 237 -2.10 8.11 2.02
CA GLY A 237 -3.42 7.75 1.56
C GLY A 237 -4.40 8.83 1.97
N THR A 238 -5.27 9.20 1.05
CA THR A 238 -6.46 10.02 1.29
C THR A 238 -7.64 9.20 0.83
N GLU A 239 -8.61 9.02 1.72
CA GLU A 239 -9.81 8.26 1.44
C GLU A 239 -11.06 9.09 1.60
N ARG A 240 -12.07 8.76 0.81
CA ARG A 240 -13.47 9.02 1.05
C ARG A 240 -14.26 7.76 0.74
N THR A 241 -14.78 7.12 1.80
CA THR A 241 -15.50 5.85 1.68
C THR A 241 -16.88 5.96 2.29
N TYR A 242 -17.92 5.51 1.56
CA TYR A 242 -19.25 5.37 2.14
C TYR A 242 -19.28 4.14 3.05
N HIS A 243 -19.91 4.26 4.21
CA HIS A 243 -19.95 3.21 5.22
C HIS A 243 -20.68 1.96 4.72
N ALA A 244 -20.10 0.77 4.97
CA ALA A 244 -20.67 -0.51 4.61
C ALA A 244 -20.43 -1.59 5.68
N TRP A 245 -20.26 -1.19 6.93
CA TRP A 245 -19.86 -2.06 8.04
C TRP A 245 -20.99 -2.67 8.87
N ASN A 246 -22.27 -2.45 8.51
CA ASN A 246 -23.41 -3.00 9.25
C ASN A 246 -23.67 -4.49 8.98
N TYR A 247 -22.98 -5.10 8.02
CA TYR A 247 -23.00 -6.54 7.70
C TYR A 247 -24.38 -7.19 7.75
N ALA A 248 -25.12 -7.10 6.65
CA ALA A 248 -26.47 -7.64 6.53
C ALA A 248 -26.54 -9.13 6.92
N SER A 249 -27.45 -9.47 7.79
CA SER A 249 -27.76 -10.84 8.18
C SER A 249 -28.31 -11.65 7.00
N LYS A 250 -28.32 -12.98 7.12
CA LYS A 250 -28.91 -13.86 6.09
C LYS A 250 -30.40 -13.57 5.86
N TYR A 251 -31.12 -13.16 6.91
CA TYR A 251 -32.50 -12.77 6.81
C TYR A 251 -32.68 -11.51 5.98
N GLU A 252 -31.91 -10.46 6.27
CA GLU A 252 -31.93 -9.18 5.51
C GLU A 252 -31.50 -9.38 4.05
N GLN A 253 -30.48 -10.21 3.78
CA GLN A 253 -30.09 -10.56 2.43
C GLN A 253 -31.20 -11.26 1.63
N ASN A 254 -31.98 -12.11 2.29
CA ASN A 254 -33.12 -12.77 1.64
C ASN A 254 -34.28 -11.80 1.38
N LEU A 255 -34.44 -10.78 2.22
CA LEU A 255 -35.54 -9.81 2.13
C LEU A 255 -35.21 -8.66 1.17
N TYR A 256 -34.01 -8.08 1.29
CA TYR A 256 -33.61 -6.87 0.57
C TYR A 256 -32.58 -7.13 -0.55
N GLY A 257 -32.05 -8.35 -0.65
CA GLY A 257 -31.06 -8.73 -1.64
C GLY A 257 -29.62 -8.77 -1.11
N ARG A 258 -28.74 -9.40 -1.90
CA ARG A 258 -27.33 -9.65 -1.48
C ARG A 258 -26.48 -8.39 -1.38
N ARG A 259 -26.90 -7.30 -1.99
CA ARG A 259 -26.17 -6.03 -2.04
C ARG A 259 -26.68 -5.03 -0.99
N TYR A 260 -27.63 -5.43 -0.17
CA TYR A 260 -28.21 -4.57 0.84
C TYR A 260 -27.14 -4.03 1.80
N ASN A 261 -27.18 -2.73 2.01
CA ASN A 261 -26.36 -2.00 2.98
C ASN A 261 -27.27 -1.06 3.75
N SER A 262 -27.41 -1.27 5.04
CA SER A 262 -28.25 -0.46 5.93
C SER A 262 -27.55 0.80 6.45
N CYS A 263 -26.25 1.02 6.13
CA CYS A 263 -25.59 2.24 6.54
C CYS A 263 -26.25 3.45 5.88
N GLY A 264 -26.49 4.49 6.69
CA GLY A 264 -27.18 5.71 6.25
C GLY A 264 -28.69 5.61 6.12
N GLU A 265 -29.30 4.45 6.43
CA GLU A 265 -30.74 4.26 6.36
C GLU A 265 -31.48 5.08 7.41
N TYR A 266 -32.57 5.76 7.01
CA TYR A 266 -33.50 6.42 7.90
C TYR A 266 -34.92 6.37 7.33
N TYR A 267 -35.90 6.64 8.17
CA TYR A 267 -37.32 6.61 7.80
C TYR A 267 -37.91 8.00 7.92
N ASP A 268 -38.72 8.39 6.92
CA ASP A 268 -39.50 9.61 6.99
C ASP A 268 -40.73 9.45 7.90
N ALA A 269 -41.51 10.51 8.06
CA ALA A 269 -42.70 10.51 8.90
C ALA A 269 -43.81 9.54 8.39
N GLU A 270 -43.79 9.24 7.12
CA GLU A 270 -44.71 8.33 6.44
C GLU A 270 -44.22 6.87 6.48
N GLY A 271 -42.98 6.61 6.99
CA GLY A 271 -42.38 5.29 7.09
C GLY A 271 -41.65 4.82 5.83
N ASN A 272 -41.38 5.70 4.86
CA ASN A 272 -40.58 5.36 3.69
C ASN A 272 -39.09 5.35 4.03
N VAL A 273 -38.37 4.45 3.41
CA VAL A 273 -36.92 4.29 3.59
C VAL A 273 -36.17 5.30 2.74
N HIS A 274 -35.25 5.99 3.35
CA HIS A 274 -34.30 6.91 2.71
C HIS A 274 -32.88 6.62 3.16
N TYR A 275 -31.89 7.20 2.48
CA TYR A 275 -30.46 7.05 2.80
C TYR A 275 -29.76 8.39 2.75
N TYR A 276 -28.88 8.64 3.72
CA TYR A 276 -28.01 9.81 3.69
C TYR A 276 -26.97 9.67 2.59
N ASP A 277 -26.75 10.73 1.78
CA ASP A 277 -25.74 10.76 0.73
C ASP A 277 -24.31 10.89 1.30
N GLY A 278 -24.18 11.53 2.44
CA GLY A 278 -22.91 11.89 3.06
C GLY A 278 -22.44 10.95 4.19
N GLN A 279 -23.00 9.74 4.30
CA GLN A 279 -22.58 8.78 5.34
C GLN A 279 -21.18 8.23 5.02
N THR A 280 -20.15 9.10 5.13
CA THR A 280 -18.79 8.80 4.68
C THR A 280 -17.75 8.97 5.76
N ASP A 281 -16.70 8.13 5.65
CA ASP A 281 -15.43 8.32 6.31
C ASP A 281 -14.48 9.08 5.38
N ASN A 282 -13.85 10.11 5.92
CA ASN A 282 -12.89 10.95 5.22
C ASN A 282 -11.61 10.98 6.06
N TYR A 283 -10.55 10.35 5.57
CA TYR A 283 -9.29 10.28 6.32
C TYR A 283 -8.09 10.56 5.41
N HIS A 284 -7.07 11.17 5.98
CA HIS A 284 -5.79 11.43 5.32
C HIS A 284 -4.65 11.02 6.23
N GLN A 285 -3.78 10.13 5.75
CA GLN A 285 -2.59 9.68 6.47
C GLN A 285 -1.32 9.96 5.67
N GLN A 286 -0.30 10.44 6.35
CA GLN A 286 1.03 10.69 5.79
C GLN A 286 2.07 9.92 6.60
N ASN A 287 2.99 9.28 5.89
CA ASN A 287 4.11 8.55 6.47
C ASN A 287 5.42 9.11 5.92
N TYR A 288 6.40 9.27 6.79
CA TYR A 288 7.74 9.75 6.47
C TYR A 288 8.77 8.78 7.05
N GLN A 289 9.76 8.40 6.25
CA GLN A 289 10.86 7.55 6.69
C GLN A 289 12.18 8.13 6.18
N LEU A 290 13.20 8.18 7.03
CA LEU A 290 14.58 8.54 6.68
C LEU A 290 15.48 7.38 7.08
N HIS A 291 16.10 6.75 6.11
CA HIS A 291 17.02 5.63 6.29
C HIS A 291 18.44 6.08 6.05
N LEU A 292 19.32 5.73 6.95
CA LEU A 292 20.77 5.86 6.82
C LEU A 292 21.40 4.48 6.94
N ASN A 293 22.27 4.13 6.00
CA ASN A 293 23.18 3.00 6.11
C ASN A 293 24.60 3.49 5.81
N GLN A 294 25.53 3.22 6.74
CA GLN A 294 26.92 3.64 6.66
C GLN A 294 27.84 2.47 6.95
N ILE A 295 28.59 2.02 5.95
CA ILE A 295 29.71 1.11 6.13
C ILE A 295 30.87 1.94 6.67
N ILE A 296 31.31 1.64 7.89
CA ILE A 296 32.43 2.32 8.55
C ILE A 296 33.74 1.65 8.14
N ASP A 297 33.77 0.32 8.22
CA ASP A 297 34.88 -0.53 7.79
C ASP A 297 34.37 -1.96 7.52
N ASP A 298 35.26 -2.91 7.27
CA ASP A 298 34.93 -4.31 6.95
C ASP A 298 34.20 -5.05 8.09
N ASN A 299 34.23 -4.53 9.31
CA ASN A 299 33.64 -5.14 10.50
C ASN A 299 32.45 -4.38 11.05
N TRP A 300 32.30 -3.10 10.70
CA TRP A 300 31.28 -2.20 11.26
C TRP A 300 30.40 -1.59 10.19
N ASN A 301 29.11 -1.84 10.35
CA ASN A 301 28.04 -1.20 9.58
C ASN A 301 27.06 -0.54 10.54
N PHE A 302 26.75 0.73 10.30
CA PHE A 302 25.78 1.49 11.08
C PHE A 302 24.52 1.71 10.26
N THR A 303 23.37 1.34 10.82
CA THR A 303 22.05 1.59 10.21
C THR A 303 21.18 2.34 11.20
N ALA A 304 20.55 3.40 10.74
CA ALA A 304 19.56 4.16 11.51
C ALA A 304 18.33 4.46 10.65
N THR A 305 17.16 4.42 11.26
CA THR A 305 15.92 4.82 10.60
C THR A 305 15.10 5.70 11.54
N LEU A 306 14.67 6.85 11.01
CA LEU A 306 13.68 7.72 11.64
C LEU A 306 12.37 7.59 10.90
N HIS A 307 11.26 7.59 11.63
CA HIS A 307 9.93 7.59 11.02
C HIS A 307 8.99 8.53 11.76
N TYR A 308 8.01 9.03 11.02
CA TYR A 308 6.93 9.85 11.56
C TYR A 308 5.65 9.58 10.76
N THR A 309 4.54 9.38 11.47
CA THR A 309 3.21 9.21 10.88
C THR A 309 2.28 10.28 11.42
N LYS A 310 1.48 10.88 10.53
CA LYS A 310 0.45 11.85 10.87
C LYS A 310 -0.83 11.47 10.14
N GLY A 311 -1.95 11.49 10.87
CA GLY A 311 -3.28 11.26 10.31
C GLY A 311 -4.28 12.27 10.85
N ALA A 312 -5.33 12.53 10.07
CA ALA A 312 -6.50 13.30 10.46
C ALA A 312 -7.70 12.89 9.60
N GLY A 313 -8.88 12.86 10.20
CA GLY A 313 -10.11 12.50 9.48
C GLY A 313 -11.35 12.89 10.25
N TYR A 314 -12.48 12.63 9.62
CA TYR A 314 -13.80 12.88 10.18
C TYR A 314 -14.84 11.97 9.50
N TYR A 315 -15.93 11.70 10.21
CA TYR A 315 -17.13 11.04 9.72
C TYR A 315 -18.19 12.07 9.38
N GLU A 316 -18.91 11.87 8.28
CA GLU A 316 -20.14 12.58 7.91
C GLU A 316 -21.34 11.71 8.14
#